data_6039b7347a86d821a4f1874cdfef0c3e
#
_entry.id   6039b7347a86d821a4f1874cdfef0c3e
#
_cell.length_a   1.000
_cell.length_b   1.000
_cell.length_c   1.000
_cell.angle_alpha   90.00
_cell.angle_beta   90.00
_cell.angle_gamma   90.00
#
_symmetry.space_group_name_H-M   'P 1'
#
loop_
_entity.id
_entity.type
_entity.pdbx_description
1 polymer ?
#
loop_
_entity_poly.entity_id
_entity_poly.type
_entity_poly.pdbx_seq_one_letter_code
_entity_poly.pdbx_strand_id
1 'polypeptide(L)'
;MQINEVIQKVDLTKRAIKYYEEQGLISVNKDKNGYRNYSEEDVKTLKEISVYRKLGISIKDIKVLLNTKDKQLLENIYKEKLSKIKENQKEIDSLRKFIDNDNVEEIYNILDFENLACSIQEMIPGFYGYYFMNHFMPYLQIKIETKEQQESYKRIVEYLDNVNIKIPLIMKINSFIMYKLLSKQDINKMVEQIDAETKSYINISDDEYEKLKEKTRKNVKLKNSLLYKYHPAFISQRKFMKNLQDSGYNDIFIPNMIILSPKYKEYHDALTSINNRICNDLGLYYDSNYNLIMK
;
A
#
# COMPACT_ATOMS: atom_id res chain seq x y z
N MET A 1 -11.04 -39.49 22.51
CA MET A 1 -10.32 -40.34 21.50
C MET A 1 -8.81 -40.20 21.66
N GLN A 2 -8.09 -41.28 21.41
CA GLN A 2 -6.63 -41.26 21.40
C GLN A 2 -6.09 -40.75 20.07
N ILE A 3 -4.87 -40.21 20.05
CA ILE A 3 -4.24 -39.61 18.86
C ILE A 3 -4.23 -40.55 17.62
N ASN A 4 -4.13 -41.88 17.85
CA ASN A 4 -4.16 -42.87 16.78
C ASN A 4 -5.53 -42.95 16.07
N GLU A 5 -6.61 -42.69 16.79
CA GLU A 5 -7.97 -42.63 16.25
C GLU A 5 -8.20 -41.31 15.52
N VAL A 6 -7.63 -40.23 16.07
CA VAL A 6 -7.75 -38.89 15.49
C VAL A 6 -7.11 -38.83 14.11
N ILE A 7 -5.87 -39.33 13.96
CA ILE A 7 -5.16 -39.30 12.66
C ILE A 7 -5.89 -40.08 11.55
N GLN A 8 -6.75 -41.06 11.89
CA GLN A 8 -7.59 -41.74 10.93
C GLN A 8 -8.80 -40.92 10.47
N LYS A 9 -9.20 -39.94 11.28
CA LYS A 9 -10.35 -39.04 11.01
C LYS A 9 -9.95 -37.71 10.36
N VAL A 10 -8.67 -37.35 10.49
CA VAL A 10 -8.13 -36.10 9.94
C VAL A 10 -6.90 -36.41 9.07
N ASP A 11 -6.71 -35.71 7.98
CA ASP A 11 -5.54 -35.86 7.10
C ASP A 11 -4.34 -35.07 7.66
N LEU A 12 -3.86 -35.51 8.85
CA LEU A 12 -2.76 -34.89 9.59
C LEU A 12 -1.87 -35.96 10.23
N THR A 13 -0.58 -35.65 10.32
CA THR A 13 0.36 -36.50 11.07
C THR A 13 0.30 -36.21 12.57
N LYS A 14 0.70 -37.18 13.42
CA LYS A 14 0.84 -36.97 14.86
C LYS A 14 1.71 -35.75 15.20
N ARG A 15 2.77 -35.55 14.42
CA ARG A 15 3.69 -34.42 14.59
C ARG A 15 3.00 -33.07 14.29
N ALA A 16 2.17 -33.03 13.25
CA ALA A 16 1.40 -31.84 12.91
C ALA A 16 0.37 -31.50 14.00
N ILE A 17 -0.36 -32.48 14.53
CA ILE A 17 -1.33 -32.30 15.61
C ILE A 17 -0.63 -31.74 16.86
N LYS A 18 0.52 -32.34 17.27
CA LYS A 18 1.31 -31.85 18.39
C LYS A 18 1.79 -30.41 18.17
N TYR A 19 2.26 -30.09 16.99
CA TYR A 19 2.67 -28.74 16.63
C TYR A 19 1.51 -27.72 16.75
N TYR A 20 0.32 -28.08 16.31
CA TYR A 20 -0.86 -27.19 16.44
C TYR A 20 -1.30 -26.99 17.90
N GLU A 21 -1.14 -28.00 18.75
CA GLU A 21 -1.33 -27.87 20.20
C GLU A 21 -0.28 -26.89 20.79
N GLU A 22 0.99 -27.06 20.44
CA GLU A 22 2.10 -26.15 20.87
C GLU A 22 1.89 -24.71 20.41
N GLN A 23 1.31 -24.50 19.21
CA GLN A 23 0.96 -23.17 18.72
C GLN A 23 -0.34 -22.60 19.32
N GLY A 24 -1.03 -23.39 20.17
CA GLY A 24 -2.29 -22.98 20.81
C GLY A 24 -3.45 -22.82 19.85
N LEU A 25 -3.50 -23.62 18.79
CA LEU A 25 -4.64 -23.73 17.87
C LEU A 25 -5.71 -24.67 18.37
N ILE A 26 -5.32 -25.67 19.17
CA ILE A 26 -6.19 -26.57 19.90
C ILE A 26 -5.71 -26.69 21.35
N SER A 27 -6.62 -26.99 22.26
CA SER A 27 -6.34 -27.26 23.67
C SER A 27 -6.93 -28.59 24.05
N VAL A 28 -6.08 -29.59 24.24
CA VAL A 28 -6.49 -30.97 24.44
C VAL A 28 -6.44 -31.33 25.90
N ASN A 29 -7.53 -31.89 26.44
CA ASN A 29 -7.60 -32.39 27.80
C ASN A 29 -6.74 -33.65 27.98
N LYS A 30 -6.11 -33.78 29.14
CA LYS A 30 -5.41 -35.02 29.52
C LYS A 30 -6.32 -35.85 30.47
N ASP A 31 -6.30 -37.13 30.28
CA ASP A 31 -6.97 -38.07 31.18
C ASP A 31 -6.24 -38.20 32.52
N LYS A 32 -6.79 -38.98 33.46
CA LYS A 32 -6.21 -39.21 34.77
C LYS A 32 -4.79 -39.82 34.74
N ASN A 33 -4.44 -40.45 33.63
CA ASN A 33 -3.14 -41.10 33.40
C ASN A 33 -2.17 -40.20 32.64
N GLY A 34 -2.56 -38.95 32.35
CA GLY A 34 -1.73 -37.97 31.60
C GLY A 34 -1.79 -38.11 30.10
N TYR A 35 -2.57 -39.03 29.53
CA TYR A 35 -2.70 -39.18 28.08
C TYR A 35 -3.67 -38.17 27.53
N ARG A 36 -3.36 -37.69 26.31
CA ARG A 36 -4.21 -36.76 25.56
C ARG A 36 -5.53 -37.41 25.15
N ASN A 37 -6.64 -36.77 25.48
CA ASN A 37 -7.98 -37.22 25.14
C ASN A 37 -8.67 -36.15 24.25
N TYR A 38 -8.77 -36.45 22.96
CA TYR A 38 -9.37 -35.58 21.97
C TYR A 38 -10.88 -35.73 21.92
N SER A 39 -11.61 -34.64 21.94
CA SER A 39 -13.05 -34.57 21.72
C SER A 39 -13.41 -34.62 20.23
N GLU A 40 -14.68 -34.80 19.89
CA GLU A 40 -15.16 -34.65 18.51
C GLU A 40 -15.04 -33.19 18.01
N GLU A 41 -15.10 -32.18 18.90
CA GLU A 41 -14.88 -30.79 18.58
C GLU A 41 -13.41 -30.53 18.23
N ASP A 42 -12.46 -31.15 18.93
CA ASP A 42 -11.04 -31.08 18.58
C ASP A 42 -10.78 -31.67 17.17
N VAL A 43 -11.44 -32.77 16.84
CA VAL A 43 -11.36 -33.38 15.50
C VAL A 43 -11.90 -32.45 14.43
N LYS A 44 -13.01 -31.78 14.68
CA LYS A 44 -13.60 -30.80 13.78
C LYS A 44 -12.66 -29.60 13.58
N THR A 45 -12.08 -29.08 14.66
CA THR A 45 -11.10 -28.00 14.60
C THR A 45 -9.85 -28.41 13.84
N LEU A 46 -9.34 -29.62 14.05
CA LEU A 46 -8.19 -30.14 13.30
C LEU A 46 -8.48 -30.29 11.82
N LYS A 47 -9.69 -30.68 11.43
CA LYS A 47 -10.11 -30.68 10.01
C LYS A 47 -10.11 -29.28 9.42
N GLU A 48 -10.64 -28.31 10.14
CA GLU A 48 -10.66 -26.90 9.73
C GLU A 48 -9.22 -26.36 9.55
N ILE A 49 -8.32 -26.62 10.50
CA ILE A 49 -6.90 -26.30 10.41
C ILE A 49 -6.27 -26.96 9.15
N SER A 50 -6.56 -28.24 8.92
CA SER A 50 -6.05 -28.95 7.72
C SER A 50 -6.48 -28.28 6.44
N VAL A 51 -7.75 -27.88 6.31
CA VAL A 51 -8.25 -27.13 5.16
C VAL A 51 -7.51 -25.81 4.98
N TYR A 52 -7.41 -25.00 6.02
CA TYR A 52 -6.69 -23.73 5.95
C TYR A 52 -5.22 -23.91 5.55
N ARG A 53 -4.55 -24.94 6.08
CA ARG A 53 -3.16 -25.24 5.71
C ARG A 53 -3.02 -25.66 4.24
N LYS A 54 -3.93 -26.50 3.74
CA LYS A 54 -3.97 -26.89 2.32
C LYS A 54 -4.22 -25.67 1.41
N LEU A 55 -4.99 -24.70 1.89
CA LEU A 55 -5.16 -23.40 1.22
C LEU A 55 -3.94 -22.46 1.38
N GLY A 56 -2.88 -22.89 2.08
CA GLY A 56 -1.66 -22.12 2.26
C GLY A 56 -1.82 -20.91 3.19
N ILE A 57 -2.79 -20.98 4.13
CA ILE A 57 -3.00 -19.95 5.14
C ILE A 57 -1.97 -20.12 6.26
N SER A 58 -1.44 -18.99 6.78
CA SER A 58 -0.42 -19.00 7.82
C SER A 58 -1.00 -19.47 9.16
N ILE A 59 -0.16 -20.02 10.04
CA ILE A 59 -0.57 -20.43 11.40
C ILE A 59 -1.14 -19.25 12.19
N LYS A 60 -0.55 -18.06 12.02
CA LYS A 60 -1.01 -16.82 12.67
C LYS A 60 -2.44 -16.47 12.26
N ASP A 61 -2.72 -16.52 10.95
CA ASP A 61 -4.04 -16.19 10.42
C ASP A 61 -5.07 -17.28 10.77
N ILE A 62 -4.67 -18.55 10.76
CA ILE A 62 -5.51 -19.66 11.21
C ILE A 62 -5.96 -19.45 12.65
N LYS A 63 -5.05 -19.01 13.54
CA LYS A 63 -5.40 -18.72 14.95
C LYS A 63 -6.47 -17.63 15.07
N VAL A 64 -6.38 -16.58 14.25
CA VAL A 64 -7.42 -15.54 14.20
C VAL A 64 -8.74 -16.11 13.67
N LEU A 65 -8.68 -16.84 12.55
CA LEU A 65 -9.86 -17.41 11.89
C LEU A 65 -10.63 -18.39 12.78
N LEU A 66 -9.93 -19.23 13.55
CA LEU A 66 -10.56 -20.16 14.49
C LEU A 66 -11.34 -19.43 15.59
N ASN A 67 -10.80 -18.30 16.08
CA ASN A 67 -11.40 -17.53 17.17
C ASN A 67 -12.51 -16.58 16.71
N THR A 68 -12.37 -15.96 15.55
CA THR A 68 -13.25 -14.86 15.12
C THR A 68 -14.19 -15.24 13.97
N LYS A 69 -13.89 -16.31 13.22
CA LYS A 69 -14.59 -16.70 11.98
C LYS A 69 -14.66 -15.53 10.97
N ASP A 70 -13.62 -14.70 10.93
CA ASP A 70 -13.57 -13.47 10.14
C ASP A 70 -13.51 -13.76 8.64
N LYS A 71 -14.66 -13.62 7.97
CA LYS A 71 -14.76 -13.75 6.51
C LYS A 71 -13.95 -12.68 5.76
N GLN A 72 -13.81 -11.49 6.34
CA GLN A 72 -13.04 -10.41 5.71
C GLN A 72 -11.54 -10.76 5.64
N LEU A 73 -11.01 -11.43 6.66
CA LEU A 73 -9.64 -11.93 6.64
C LEU A 73 -9.44 -12.97 5.52
N LEU A 74 -10.40 -13.88 5.32
CA LEU A 74 -10.34 -14.84 4.21
C LEU A 74 -10.38 -14.15 2.83
N GLU A 75 -11.26 -13.16 2.66
CA GLU A 75 -11.33 -12.36 1.45
C GLU A 75 -10.01 -11.63 1.16
N ASN A 76 -9.36 -11.11 2.17
CA ASN A 76 -8.09 -10.42 2.04
C ASN A 76 -6.97 -11.40 1.63
N ILE A 77 -6.89 -12.58 2.26
CA ILE A 77 -5.95 -13.64 1.88
C ILE A 77 -6.18 -14.09 0.42
N TYR A 78 -7.45 -14.21 0.01
CA TYR A 78 -7.80 -14.53 -1.36
C TYR A 78 -7.31 -13.47 -2.36
N LYS A 79 -7.54 -12.18 -2.07
CA LYS A 79 -7.08 -11.07 -2.90
C LYS A 79 -5.55 -11.01 -3.01
N GLU A 80 -4.83 -11.25 -1.90
CA GLU A 80 -3.37 -11.31 -1.90
C GLU A 80 -2.86 -12.45 -2.79
N LYS A 81 -3.48 -13.63 -2.72
CA LYS A 81 -3.13 -14.76 -3.59
C LYS A 81 -3.41 -14.48 -5.06
N LEU A 82 -4.54 -13.82 -5.36
CA LEU A 82 -4.86 -13.40 -6.73
C LEU A 82 -3.84 -12.40 -7.28
N SER A 83 -3.38 -11.46 -6.46
CA SER A 83 -2.34 -10.50 -6.87
C SER A 83 -1.06 -11.24 -7.25
N LYS A 84 -0.59 -12.16 -6.40
CA LYS A 84 0.60 -12.98 -6.68
C LYS A 84 0.48 -13.82 -7.94
N ILE A 85 -0.71 -14.37 -8.21
CA ILE A 85 -0.94 -15.13 -9.45
C ILE A 85 -0.81 -14.20 -10.67
N LYS A 86 -1.36 -12.98 -10.59
CA LYS A 86 -1.26 -12.00 -11.68
C LYS A 86 0.18 -11.53 -11.92
N GLU A 87 0.96 -11.34 -10.85
CA GLU A 87 2.38 -11.02 -10.92
C GLU A 87 3.16 -12.15 -11.60
N ASN A 88 3.01 -13.38 -11.12
CA ASN A 88 3.65 -14.56 -11.71
C ASN A 88 3.22 -14.77 -13.18
N GLN A 89 1.96 -14.48 -13.53
CA GLN A 89 1.48 -14.59 -14.91
C GLN A 89 2.20 -13.60 -15.83
N LYS A 90 2.42 -12.35 -15.37
CA LYS A 90 3.21 -11.36 -16.13
C LYS A 90 4.65 -11.80 -16.37
N GLU A 91 5.30 -12.38 -15.35
CA GLU A 91 6.65 -12.93 -15.48
C GLU A 91 6.69 -14.07 -16.50
N ILE A 92 5.72 -14.98 -16.44
CA ILE A 92 5.60 -16.11 -17.39
C ILE A 92 5.36 -15.59 -18.81
N ASP A 93 4.47 -14.62 -18.99
CA ASP A 93 4.17 -14.01 -20.29
C ASP A 93 5.39 -13.27 -20.84
N SER A 94 6.16 -12.58 -19.99
CA SER A 94 7.42 -11.91 -20.35
C SER A 94 8.49 -12.93 -20.74
N LEU A 95 8.62 -14.02 -19.97
CA LEU A 95 9.54 -15.11 -20.29
C LEU A 95 9.18 -15.78 -21.63
N ARG A 96 7.90 -15.97 -21.88
CA ARG A 96 7.43 -16.52 -23.18
C ARG A 96 7.81 -15.61 -24.34
N LYS A 97 7.58 -14.31 -24.21
CA LYS A 97 7.99 -13.33 -25.23
C LYS A 97 9.50 -13.33 -25.46
N PHE A 98 10.29 -13.46 -24.37
CA PHE A 98 11.74 -13.56 -24.48
C PHE A 98 12.18 -14.80 -25.25
N ILE A 99 11.56 -15.95 -24.96
CA ILE A 99 11.83 -17.20 -25.68
C ILE A 99 11.49 -17.09 -27.18
N ASP A 100 10.37 -16.42 -27.50
CA ASP A 100 9.89 -16.34 -28.89
C ASP A 100 10.67 -15.31 -29.74
N ASN A 101 11.12 -14.21 -29.11
CA ASN A 101 11.70 -13.06 -29.83
C ASN A 101 13.19 -12.83 -29.56
N ASP A 102 13.77 -13.44 -28.52
CA ASP A 102 15.14 -13.23 -28.03
C ASP A 102 15.53 -11.73 -27.92
N ASN A 103 14.51 -10.90 -27.58
CA ASN A 103 14.66 -9.43 -27.56
C ASN A 103 14.78 -8.95 -26.12
N VAL A 104 16.05 -8.83 -25.66
CA VAL A 104 16.38 -8.35 -24.31
C VAL A 104 15.80 -6.95 -24.04
N GLU A 105 15.87 -6.04 -25.02
CA GLU A 105 15.43 -4.66 -24.88
C GLU A 105 13.90 -4.56 -24.64
N GLU A 106 13.11 -5.41 -25.32
CA GLU A 106 11.67 -5.44 -25.10
C GLU A 106 11.32 -5.91 -23.69
N ILE A 107 11.99 -6.95 -23.20
CA ILE A 107 11.76 -7.50 -21.87
C ILE A 107 12.29 -6.57 -20.78
N TYR A 108 13.46 -5.96 -21.00
CA TYR A 108 14.03 -4.95 -20.13
C TYR A 108 13.05 -3.81 -19.86
N ASN A 109 12.44 -3.28 -20.92
CA ASN A 109 11.44 -2.21 -20.82
C ASN A 109 10.15 -2.64 -20.11
N ILE A 110 9.78 -3.93 -20.14
CA ILE A 110 8.59 -4.45 -19.42
C ILE A 110 8.88 -4.63 -17.92
N LEU A 111 10.10 -5.07 -17.56
CA LEU A 111 10.49 -5.37 -16.17
C LEU A 111 10.97 -4.15 -15.39
N ASP A 112 11.37 -3.08 -16.07
CA ASP A 112 11.97 -1.88 -15.46
C ASP A 112 11.01 -1.13 -14.51
N PHE A 113 9.70 -1.32 -14.65
CA PHE A 113 8.71 -0.66 -13.78
C PHE A 113 8.73 -1.16 -12.33
N GLU A 114 9.17 -2.40 -12.07
CA GLU A 114 9.31 -2.91 -10.71
C GLU A 114 10.49 -2.24 -9.99
N ASN A 115 11.58 -2.00 -10.71
CA ASN A 115 12.72 -1.25 -10.19
C ASN A 115 12.34 0.19 -9.84
N LEU A 116 11.55 0.85 -10.69
CA LEU A 116 11.06 2.21 -10.44
C LEU A 116 10.15 2.27 -9.20
N ALA A 117 9.28 1.29 -9.02
CA ALA A 117 8.42 1.19 -7.85
C ALA A 117 9.24 1.01 -6.55
N CYS A 118 10.26 0.15 -6.58
CA CYS A 118 11.18 -0.03 -5.46
C CYS A 118 11.92 1.28 -5.16
N SER A 119 12.46 1.95 -6.18
CA SER A 119 13.16 3.23 -6.02
C SER A 119 12.28 4.34 -5.44
N ILE A 120 11.00 4.41 -5.83
CA ILE A 120 10.02 5.33 -5.24
C ILE A 120 9.80 5.00 -3.75
N GLN A 121 9.69 3.72 -3.40
CA GLN A 121 9.53 3.30 -2.01
C GLN A 121 10.77 3.62 -1.16
N GLU A 122 11.97 3.47 -1.73
CA GLU A 122 13.24 3.72 -1.05
C GLU A 122 13.55 5.20 -0.88
N MET A 123 13.06 6.06 -1.77
CA MET A 123 13.20 7.52 -1.68
C MET A 123 12.72 8.06 -0.34
N ILE A 124 11.65 7.50 0.21
CA ILE A 124 11.08 7.87 1.51
C ILE A 124 10.80 6.59 2.31
N PRO A 125 11.61 6.22 3.31
CA PRO A 125 11.46 4.96 4.02
C PRO A 125 10.18 4.90 4.87
N GLY A 126 9.65 3.68 5.02
CA GLY A 126 8.51 3.38 5.89
C GLY A 126 7.15 3.68 5.25
N PHE A 127 6.17 4.08 6.08
CA PHE A 127 4.78 4.29 5.66
C PHE A 127 4.65 5.24 4.46
N TYR A 128 5.37 6.34 4.47
CA TYR A 128 5.25 7.35 3.40
C TYR A 128 5.79 6.84 2.06
N GLY A 129 6.90 6.11 2.04
CA GLY A 129 7.43 5.51 0.80
C GLY A 129 6.47 4.48 0.23
N TYR A 130 5.88 3.65 1.09
CA TYR A 130 4.87 2.70 0.68
C TYR A 130 3.62 3.41 0.11
N TYR A 131 3.18 4.51 0.74
CA TYR A 131 2.09 5.33 0.22
C TYR A 131 2.41 5.91 -1.16
N PHE A 132 3.59 6.52 -1.32
CA PHE A 132 4.04 7.10 -2.60
C PHE A 132 4.11 6.04 -3.70
N MET A 133 4.73 4.89 -3.42
CA MET A 133 4.78 3.77 -4.36
C MET A 133 3.38 3.37 -4.83
N ASN A 134 2.46 3.11 -3.91
CA ASN A 134 1.10 2.68 -4.26
C ASN A 134 0.33 3.77 -5.04
N HIS A 135 0.57 5.05 -4.74
CA HIS A 135 -0.03 6.16 -5.46
C HIS A 135 0.42 6.21 -6.93
N PHE A 136 1.72 6.03 -7.20
CA PHE A 136 2.26 6.14 -8.56
C PHE A 136 2.17 4.86 -9.37
N MET A 137 2.14 3.68 -8.74
CA MET A 137 2.08 2.38 -9.43
C MET A 137 1.03 2.27 -10.55
N PRO A 138 -0.23 2.72 -10.36
CA PRO A 138 -1.24 2.64 -11.42
C PRO A 138 -0.92 3.45 -12.68
N TYR A 139 -0.03 4.42 -12.56
CA TYR A 139 0.40 5.32 -13.65
C TYR A 139 1.72 4.91 -14.29
N LEU A 140 2.50 4.05 -13.62
CA LEU A 140 3.77 3.54 -14.11
C LEU A 140 3.61 2.27 -14.95
N GLN A 141 2.49 1.54 -14.83
CA GLN A 141 2.21 0.34 -15.60
C GLN A 141 1.78 0.69 -17.03
N ILE A 142 2.69 1.28 -17.79
CA ILE A 142 2.47 1.72 -19.18
C ILE A 142 3.56 1.14 -20.09
N LYS A 143 3.27 1.09 -21.38
CA LYS A 143 4.27 0.78 -22.41
C LYS A 143 4.92 2.08 -22.85
N ILE A 144 6.25 2.14 -22.84
CA ILE A 144 7.00 3.27 -23.39
C ILE A 144 6.98 3.16 -24.90
N GLU A 145 6.35 4.11 -25.60
CA GLU A 145 6.16 4.06 -27.04
C GLU A 145 6.91 5.17 -27.78
N THR A 146 7.28 6.23 -27.08
CA THR A 146 7.94 7.40 -27.69
C THR A 146 9.32 7.65 -27.08
N LYS A 147 10.20 8.30 -27.87
CA LYS A 147 11.51 8.76 -27.38
C LYS A 147 11.38 9.72 -26.21
N GLU A 148 10.35 10.57 -26.22
CA GLU A 148 10.10 11.54 -25.16
C GLU A 148 9.73 10.84 -23.84
N GLN A 149 8.91 9.79 -23.91
CA GLN A 149 8.61 8.94 -22.75
C GLN A 149 9.86 8.23 -22.24
N GLN A 150 10.71 7.73 -23.14
CA GLN A 150 11.96 7.06 -22.76
C GLN A 150 12.94 8.02 -22.05
N GLU A 151 13.06 9.25 -22.56
CA GLU A 151 13.88 10.27 -21.90
C GLU A 151 13.32 10.67 -20.54
N SER A 152 11.99 10.84 -20.44
CA SER A 152 11.32 11.17 -19.18
C SER A 152 11.47 10.06 -18.15
N TYR A 153 11.38 8.80 -18.57
CA TYR A 153 11.66 7.65 -17.73
C TYR A 153 13.10 7.69 -17.17
N LYS A 154 14.10 7.91 -18.04
CA LYS A 154 15.50 8.03 -17.61
C LYS A 154 15.70 9.16 -16.59
N ARG A 155 15.07 10.31 -16.80
CA ARG A 155 15.14 11.44 -15.85
C ARG A 155 14.49 11.13 -14.50
N ILE A 156 13.38 10.35 -14.51
CA ILE A 156 12.75 9.89 -13.26
C ILE A 156 13.69 8.94 -12.51
N VAL A 157 14.29 7.96 -13.19
CA VAL A 157 15.26 7.05 -12.58
C VAL A 157 16.45 7.82 -12.01
N GLU A 158 17.07 8.69 -12.81
CA GLU A 158 18.18 9.52 -12.36
C GLU A 158 17.84 10.41 -11.17
N TYR A 159 16.63 10.98 -11.13
CA TYR A 159 16.13 11.72 -10.00
C TYR A 159 16.01 10.83 -8.75
N LEU A 160 15.40 9.65 -8.87
CA LEU A 160 15.20 8.73 -7.75
C LEU A 160 16.52 8.19 -7.19
N ASP A 161 17.49 7.91 -8.05
CA ASP A 161 18.81 7.42 -7.66
C ASP A 161 19.62 8.47 -6.90
N ASN A 162 19.43 9.76 -7.21
CA ASN A 162 20.22 10.85 -6.65
C ASN A 162 19.50 11.64 -5.56
N VAL A 163 18.17 11.50 -5.43
CA VAL A 163 17.40 12.29 -4.46
C VAL A 163 17.69 11.87 -3.03
N ASN A 164 17.96 12.86 -2.17
CA ASN A 164 18.12 12.66 -0.75
C ASN A 164 17.19 13.56 0.04
N ILE A 165 16.01 13.03 0.42
CA ILE A 165 15.01 13.78 1.16
C ILE A 165 15.29 13.70 2.65
N LYS A 166 15.59 14.84 3.27
CA LYS A 166 15.78 14.93 4.72
C LYS A 166 14.44 14.82 5.44
N ILE A 167 14.17 13.61 5.99
CA ILE A 167 12.95 13.35 6.75
C ILE A 167 13.16 13.78 8.21
N PRO A 168 12.31 14.66 8.77
CA PRO A 168 12.38 15.06 10.18
C PRO A 168 12.22 13.86 11.13
N LEU A 169 12.96 13.87 12.26
CA LEU A 169 13.01 12.75 13.21
C LEU A 169 11.60 12.33 13.71
N ILE A 170 10.75 13.29 14.01
CA ILE A 170 9.37 13.03 14.46
C ILE A 170 8.59 12.25 13.41
N MET A 171 8.75 12.56 12.12
CA MET A 171 8.10 11.83 11.04
C MET A 171 8.67 10.44 10.86
N LYS A 172 9.99 10.26 11.03
CA LYS A 172 10.61 8.91 11.04
C LYS A 172 10.03 8.05 12.15
N ILE A 173 9.90 8.58 13.35
CA ILE A 173 9.31 7.87 14.50
C ILE A 173 7.84 7.53 14.23
N ASN A 174 7.05 8.49 13.78
CA ASN A 174 5.64 8.26 13.44
C ASN A 174 5.48 7.22 12.33
N SER A 175 6.27 7.33 11.27
CA SER A 175 6.29 6.37 10.17
C SER A 175 6.63 4.95 10.64
N PHE A 176 7.63 4.82 11.52
CA PHE A 176 8.01 3.54 12.12
C PHE A 176 6.90 2.95 12.99
N ILE A 177 6.29 3.78 13.85
CA ILE A 177 5.18 3.37 14.72
C ILE A 177 3.98 2.92 13.86
N MET A 178 3.58 3.71 12.88
CA MET A 178 2.48 3.36 11.97
C MET A 178 2.76 2.07 11.21
N TYR A 179 3.97 1.91 10.67
CA TYR A 179 4.36 0.71 9.94
C TYR A 179 4.41 -0.55 10.82
N LYS A 180 4.68 -0.39 12.13
CA LYS A 180 4.71 -1.48 13.11
C LYS A 180 3.32 -1.83 13.65
N LEU A 181 2.45 -0.83 13.82
CA LEU A 181 1.11 -1.00 14.42
C LEU A 181 0.03 -1.35 13.39
N LEU A 182 0.15 -0.81 12.17
CA LEU A 182 -0.81 -1.07 11.10
C LEU A 182 -0.38 -2.32 10.32
N SER A 183 -1.33 -3.17 9.98
CA SER A 183 -1.08 -4.24 9.03
C SER A 183 -0.89 -3.65 7.62
N LYS A 184 -0.22 -4.40 6.72
CA LYS A 184 -0.15 -3.99 5.30
C LYS A 184 -1.54 -3.78 4.70
N GLN A 185 -2.55 -4.51 5.18
CA GLN A 185 -3.94 -4.38 4.75
C GLN A 185 -4.57 -3.06 5.17
N ASP A 186 -4.29 -2.58 6.40
CA ASP A 186 -4.79 -1.28 6.86
C ASP A 186 -4.16 -0.14 6.07
N ILE A 187 -2.86 -0.26 5.77
CA ILE A 187 -2.15 0.70 4.93
C ILE A 187 -2.74 0.72 3.52
N ASN A 188 -2.97 -0.44 2.91
CA ASN A 188 -3.58 -0.53 1.58
C ASN A 188 -4.98 0.09 1.55
N LYS A 189 -5.82 -0.21 2.55
CA LYS A 189 -7.15 0.42 2.66
C LYS A 189 -7.07 1.95 2.78
N MET A 190 -6.12 2.46 3.57
CA MET A 190 -5.91 3.90 3.69
C MET A 190 -5.49 4.52 2.35
N VAL A 191 -4.58 3.89 1.62
CA VAL A 191 -4.14 4.34 0.29
C VAL A 191 -5.31 4.29 -0.70
N GLU A 192 -6.05 3.17 -0.75
CA GLU A 192 -7.23 3.02 -1.60
C GLU A 192 -8.31 4.09 -1.31
N GLN A 193 -8.55 4.41 -0.02
CA GLN A 193 -9.50 5.46 0.37
C GLN A 193 -9.05 6.85 -0.08
N ILE A 194 -7.76 7.19 0.11
CA ILE A 194 -7.21 8.46 -0.32
C ILE A 194 -7.26 8.58 -1.85
N ASP A 195 -6.89 7.52 -2.56
CA ASP A 195 -6.95 7.46 -4.02
C ASP A 195 -8.40 7.58 -4.54
N ALA A 196 -9.35 6.89 -3.91
CA ALA A 196 -10.76 6.97 -4.26
C ALA A 196 -11.32 8.38 -4.02
N GLU A 197 -11.00 8.99 -2.87
CA GLU A 197 -11.37 10.38 -2.57
C GLU A 197 -10.78 11.34 -3.60
N THR A 198 -9.52 11.18 -3.96
CA THR A 198 -8.85 12.07 -4.91
C THR A 198 -9.40 11.90 -6.33
N LYS A 199 -9.66 10.65 -6.74
CA LYS A 199 -10.29 10.35 -8.04
C LYS A 199 -11.73 10.86 -8.15
N SER A 200 -12.47 10.93 -7.05
CA SER A 200 -13.82 11.49 -7.06
C SER A 200 -13.84 12.97 -7.45
N TYR A 201 -12.71 13.68 -7.29
CA TYR A 201 -12.58 15.08 -7.70
C TYR A 201 -12.45 15.28 -9.21
N ILE A 202 -12.12 14.23 -9.99
CA ILE A 202 -11.92 14.35 -11.46
C ILE A 202 -13.24 14.74 -12.16
N ASN A 203 -14.38 14.22 -11.68
CA ASN A 203 -15.71 14.51 -12.23
C ASN A 203 -16.65 14.99 -11.13
N ILE A 204 -16.22 15.97 -10.35
CA ILE A 204 -16.93 16.45 -9.17
C ILE A 204 -18.22 17.19 -9.57
N SER A 205 -19.34 16.85 -8.95
CA SER A 205 -20.60 17.59 -9.06
C SER A 205 -20.51 18.93 -8.31
N ASP A 206 -21.38 19.88 -8.65
CA ASP A 206 -21.41 21.19 -7.99
C ASP A 206 -21.64 21.08 -6.48
N ASP A 207 -22.51 20.16 -6.04
CA ASP A 207 -22.76 19.91 -4.61
C ASP A 207 -21.53 19.36 -3.88
N GLU A 208 -20.80 18.44 -4.51
CA GLU A 208 -19.55 17.89 -3.97
C GLU A 208 -18.44 18.94 -3.97
N TYR A 209 -18.41 19.77 -5.00
CA TYR A 209 -17.46 20.89 -5.07
C TYR A 209 -17.68 21.89 -3.93
N GLU A 210 -18.93 22.27 -3.62
CA GLU A 210 -19.22 23.17 -2.49
C GLU A 210 -18.82 22.53 -1.15
N LYS A 211 -19.03 21.22 -0.97
CA LYS A 211 -18.54 20.48 0.22
C LYS A 211 -17.02 20.49 0.31
N LEU A 212 -16.32 20.26 -0.80
CA LEU A 212 -14.86 20.29 -0.86
C LEU A 212 -14.32 21.70 -0.56
N LYS A 213 -14.93 22.73 -1.10
CA LYS A 213 -14.61 24.13 -0.86
C LYS A 213 -14.75 24.50 0.63
N GLU A 214 -15.85 24.08 1.27
CA GLU A 214 -16.05 24.32 2.71
C GLU A 214 -15.07 23.51 3.58
N LYS A 215 -14.77 22.25 3.22
CA LYS A 215 -13.73 21.44 3.84
C LYS A 215 -12.35 22.14 3.75
N THR A 216 -12.04 22.67 2.57
CA THR A 216 -10.78 23.41 2.33
C THR A 216 -10.72 24.67 3.16
N ARG A 217 -11.80 25.46 3.23
CA ARG A 217 -11.88 26.66 4.07
C ARG A 217 -11.59 26.35 5.55
N LYS A 218 -12.21 25.28 6.09
CA LYS A 218 -11.97 24.83 7.47
C LYS A 218 -10.54 24.39 7.69
N ASN A 219 -9.98 23.65 6.75
CA ASN A 219 -8.59 23.18 6.81
C ASN A 219 -7.58 24.33 6.77
N VAL A 220 -7.81 25.33 5.92
CA VAL A 220 -6.94 26.54 5.87
C VAL A 220 -6.99 27.31 7.17
N LYS A 221 -8.19 27.51 7.75
CA LYS A 221 -8.31 28.14 9.07
C LYS A 221 -7.57 27.36 10.16
N LEU A 222 -7.69 26.03 10.17
CA LEU A 222 -6.97 25.17 11.12
C LEU A 222 -5.46 25.28 10.93
N LYS A 223 -4.97 25.22 9.68
CA LYS A 223 -3.54 25.34 9.34
C LYS A 223 -2.96 26.70 9.70
N ASN A 224 -3.77 27.75 9.72
CA ASN A 224 -3.37 29.10 10.14
C ASN A 224 -3.53 29.33 11.66
N SER A 225 -4.05 28.37 12.42
CA SER A 225 -4.18 28.47 13.87
C SER A 225 -2.82 28.42 14.58
N LEU A 226 -2.76 29.00 15.79
CA LEU A 226 -1.55 28.97 16.62
C LEU A 226 -1.13 27.53 16.95
N LEU A 227 -2.10 26.64 17.22
CA LEU A 227 -1.83 25.22 17.47
C LEU A 227 -1.07 24.58 16.29
N TYR A 228 -1.58 24.73 15.07
CA TYR A 228 -0.93 24.18 13.89
C TYR A 228 0.44 24.82 13.62
N LYS A 229 0.56 26.12 13.87
CA LYS A 229 1.79 26.88 13.64
C LYS A 229 2.94 26.42 14.54
N TYR A 230 2.65 26.13 15.81
CA TYR A 230 3.68 25.84 16.83
C TYR A 230 3.76 24.37 17.27
N HIS A 231 2.81 23.52 16.92
CA HIS A 231 2.86 22.12 17.32
C HIS A 231 3.99 21.36 16.58
N PRO A 232 4.87 20.62 17.29
CA PRO A 232 6.06 20.00 16.71
C PRO A 232 5.78 19.04 15.54
N ALA A 233 4.68 18.28 15.60
CA ALA A 233 4.29 17.37 14.52
C ALA A 233 3.98 18.12 13.22
N PHE A 234 3.25 19.23 13.28
CA PHE A 234 2.91 20.04 12.11
C PHE A 234 4.11 20.84 11.57
N ILE A 235 5.01 21.29 12.46
CA ILE A 235 6.29 21.87 12.03
C ILE A 235 7.10 20.83 11.24
N SER A 236 7.19 19.61 11.76
CA SER A 236 7.91 18.53 11.10
C SER A 236 7.28 18.15 9.75
N GLN A 237 5.95 18.14 9.64
CA GLN A 237 5.24 17.90 8.39
C GLN A 237 5.53 18.99 7.35
N ARG A 238 5.45 20.28 7.73
CA ARG A 238 5.78 21.39 6.83
C ARG A 238 7.24 21.33 6.36
N LYS A 239 8.17 21.05 7.29
CA LYS A 239 9.58 20.89 6.94
C LYS A 239 9.81 19.74 5.95
N PHE A 240 9.12 18.63 6.14
CA PHE A 240 9.18 17.51 5.20
C PHE A 240 8.64 17.91 3.81
N MET A 241 7.46 18.54 3.76
CA MET A 241 6.89 18.99 2.48
C MET A 241 7.80 19.97 1.77
N LYS A 242 8.41 20.89 2.48
CA LYS A 242 9.42 21.81 1.92
C LYS A 242 10.64 21.05 1.38
N ASN A 243 11.21 20.12 2.16
CA ASN A 243 12.34 19.33 1.73
C ASN A 243 12.03 18.50 0.47
N LEU A 244 10.81 17.97 0.37
CA LEU A 244 10.33 17.24 -0.81
C LEU A 244 10.27 18.17 -2.03
N GLN A 245 9.73 19.39 -1.89
CA GLN A 245 9.68 20.36 -2.98
C GLN A 245 11.09 20.81 -3.40
N ASP A 246 11.92 21.19 -2.42
CA ASP A 246 13.30 21.64 -2.64
C ASP A 246 14.19 20.52 -3.24
N SER A 247 13.77 19.25 -3.17
CA SER A 247 14.49 18.13 -3.79
C SER A 247 14.28 17.98 -5.30
N GLY A 248 13.46 18.83 -5.91
CA GLY A 248 13.12 18.73 -7.34
C GLY A 248 11.86 17.91 -7.64
N TYR A 249 11.08 17.57 -6.62
CA TYR A 249 9.86 16.77 -6.81
C TYR A 249 8.89 17.43 -7.81
N ASN A 250 8.62 18.72 -7.68
CA ASN A 250 7.74 19.45 -8.61
C ASN A 250 8.42 19.85 -9.90
N ASP A 251 9.75 20.01 -9.91
CA ASP A 251 10.47 20.55 -11.07
C ASP A 251 11.02 19.45 -11.99
N ILE A 252 11.27 18.26 -11.43
CA ILE A 252 11.85 17.13 -12.19
C ILE A 252 10.87 15.95 -12.20
N PHE A 253 10.48 15.43 -11.03
CA PHE A 253 9.73 14.19 -10.96
C PHE A 253 8.33 14.33 -11.57
N ILE A 254 7.52 15.28 -11.12
CA ILE A 254 6.13 15.46 -11.60
C ILE A 254 6.05 15.79 -13.09
N PRO A 255 6.84 16.71 -13.69
CA PRO A 255 6.78 16.98 -15.11
C PRO A 255 7.13 15.76 -15.98
N ASN A 256 8.12 14.97 -15.55
CA ASN A 256 8.47 13.76 -16.27
C ASN A 256 7.41 12.65 -16.11
N MET A 257 6.72 12.55 -14.97
CA MET A 257 5.56 11.67 -14.78
C MET A 257 4.39 12.05 -15.71
N ILE A 258 4.15 13.34 -15.92
CA ILE A 258 3.11 13.85 -16.84
C ILE A 258 3.42 13.44 -18.28
N ILE A 259 4.67 13.54 -18.70
CA ILE A 259 5.11 13.12 -20.06
C ILE A 259 5.07 11.60 -20.19
N LEU A 260 5.56 10.90 -19.17
CA LEU A 260 5.65 9.44 -19.17
C LEU A 260 4.26 8.79 -19.25
N SER A 261 3.29 9.25 -18.45
CA SER A 261 1.99 8.61 -18.30
C SER A 261 0.83 9.54 -18.68
N PRO A 262 0.17 9.31 -19.84
CA PRO A 262 -1.03 10.07 -20.23
C PRO A 262 -2.14 10.00 -19.16
N LYS A 263 -2.29 8.85 -18.50
CA LYS A 263 -3.24 8.65 -17.39
C LYS A 263 -2.89 9.51 -16.16
N TYR A 264 -1.59 9.64 -15.87
CA TYR A 264 -1.15 10.54 -14.79
C TYR A 264 -1.38 12.00 -15.15
N LYS A 265 -1.14 12.37 -16.42
CA LYS A 265 -1.42 13.71 -16.94
C LYS A 265 -2.89 14.10 -16.71
N GLU A 266 -3.82 13.25 -17.14
CA GLU A 266 -5.26 13.49 -16.95
C GLU A 266 -5.62 13.71 -15.47
N TYR A 267 -5.12 12.83 -14.59
CA TYR A 267 -5.30 12.95 -13.15
C TYR A 267 -4.73 14.26 -12.59
N HIS A 268 -3.49 14.59 -12.95
CA HIS A 268 -2.81 15.80 -12.48
C HIS A 268 -3.51 17.08 -12.97
N ASP A 269 -3.91 17.12 -14.23
CA ASP A 269 -4.60 18.26 -14.84
C ASP A 269 -5.96 18.50 -14.15
N ALA A 270 -6.72 17.43 -13.86
CA ALA A 270 -7.99 17.52 -13.15
C ALA A 270 -7.82 18.07 -11.73
N LEU A 271 -6.85 17.55 -10.97
CA LEU A 271 -6.56 18.06 -9.62
C LEU A 271 -6.10 19.52 -9.62
N THR A 272 -5.25 19.88 -10.57
CA THR A 272 -4.75 21.25 -10.71
C THR A 272 -5.90 22.21 -11.03
N SER A 273 -6.79 21.82 -11.94
CA SER A 273 -7.98 22.61 -12.28
C SER A 273 -8.87 22.88 -11.06
N ILE A 274 -9.19 21.83 -10.27
CA ILE A 274 -10.01 21.98 -9.07
C ILE A 274 -9.31 22.81 -8.00
N ASN A 275 -8.02 22.58 -7.79
CA ASN A 275 -7.23 23.36 -6.84
C ASN A 275 -7.23 24.85 -7.21
N ASN A 276 -7.04 25.17 -8.48
CA ASN A 276 -7.06 26.55 -8.96
C ASN A 276 -8.46 27.19 -8.80
N ARG A 277 -9.53 26.45 -9.08
CA ARG A 277 -10.92 26.92 -8.88
C ARG A 277 -11.16 27.24 -7.40
N ILE A 278 -10.77 26.34 -6.48
CA ILE A 278 -10.94 26.55 -5.03
C ILE A 278 -10.07 27.73 -4.54
N CYS A 279 -8.84 27.84 -5.00
CA CYS A 279 -7.96 28.95 -4.63
C CYS A 279 -8.55 30.29 -5.07
N ASN A 280 -9.10 30.38 -6.28
CA ASN A 280 -9.75 31.56 -6.79
C ASN A 280 -11.02 31.90 -5.98
N ASP A 281 -11.89 30.93 -5.74
CA ASP A 281 -13.17 31.13 -5.02
C ASP A 281 -12.96 31.53 -3.55
N LEU A 282 -11.90 31.05 -2.92
CA LEU A 282 -11.61 31.34 -1.52
C LEU A 282 -10.55 32.44 -1.30
N GLY A 283 -10.00 33.01 -2.37
CA GLY A 283 -8.92 34.00 -2.27
C GLY A 283 -7.66 33.43 -1.62
N LEU A 284 -7.30 32.17 -1.98
CA LEU A 284 -6.14 31.48 -1.44
C LEU A 284 -4.93 31.60 -2.37
N TYR A 285 -3.73 31.54 -1.81
CA TYR A 285 -2.49 31.43 -2.56
C TYR A 285 -1.44 30.62 -1.78
N TYR A 286 -0.44 30.10 -2.46
CA TYR A 286 0.69 29.42 -1.85
C TYR A 286 1.80 30.41 -1.53
N ASP A 287 2.28 30.42 -0.26
CA ASP A 287 3.46 31.19 0.13
C ASP A 287 4.77 30.53 -0.36
N SER A 288 5.91 31.20 -0.12
CA SER A 288 7.24 30.69 -0.48
C SER A 288 7.63 29.37 0.21
N ASN A 289 6.87 28.92 1.18
CA ASN A 289 7.05 27.67 1.89
C ASN A 289 5.98 26.64 1.52
N TYR A 290 5.25 26.87 0.41
CA TYR A 290 4.17 26.00 -0.09
C TYR A 290 2.99 25.85 0.90
N ASN A 291 2.78 26.79 1.80
CA ASN A 291 1.61 26.81 2.65
C ASN A 291 0.46 27.55 1.95
N LEU A 292 -0.72 26.96 1.99
CA LEU A 292 -1.94 27.58 1.48
C LEU A 292 -2.47 28.59 2.51
N ILE A 293 -2.47 29.85 2.14
CA ILE A 293 -2.87 30.97 3.02
C ILE A 293 -3.93 31.83 2.34
N MET A 294 -4.73 32.56 3.15
CA MET A 294 -5.69 33.53 2.65
C MET A 294 -4.98 34.84 2.30
N LYS A 295 -5.44 35.48 1.22
CA LYS A 295 -5.05 36.87 0.92
C LYS A 295 -5.47 37.84 2.00
#